data_469b49ea3f7f6af9f98b2e6cb9f3b631
#
_entry.id   469b49ea3f7f6af9f98b2e6cb9f3b631
#
_cell.length_a   1.000
_cell.length_b   1.000
_cell.length_c   1.000
_cell.angle_alpha   90.00
_cell.angle_beta   90.00
_cell.angle_gamma   90.00
#
_symmetry.space_group_name_H-M   'P 1'
#
loop_
_entity.id
_entity.type
_entity.pdbx_description
1 polymer ?
#
loop_
_entity_poly.entity_id
_entity_poly.type
_entity_poly.pdbx_seq_one_letter_code
_entity_poly.pdbx_strand_id
1 'polypeptide(L)'
;MTTIGNPNLRSSLEQQAQLNQIYESLQSAERFEEIQWELERELLDFLQAERLTIYRRDRHGREIVSYYRSGDEMIEEIHLPLSPTSVAGYVAMSHQPIRVDDVYDADSLTVIHPQLTFDHSFDEASGFLTQSMVVVPIKFKETLLGVLQVINKNGGAVFTEDDQGHANEIANLVGQKFRFDLKTTLSPFDYLIKKGKISLEQLELIDDKATTDETSITLLMTEELGIPIEEVGASLEQYYQVPFFPYNPDLQP
;
A
#
# COMPACT_ATOMS: atom_id res chain seq x y z
N MET A 1 -21.58 -12.93 45.77
CA MET A 1 -20.58 -13.65 44.97
C MET A 1 -20.20 -12.74 43.78
N THR A 2 -19.12 -12.01 43.93
CA THR A 2 -18.64 -11.06 42.91
C THR A 2 -17.74 -11.87 41.98
N THR A 3 -18.20 -12.10 40.77
CA THR A 3 -17.42 -12.78 39.72
C THR A 3 -16.28 -11.84 39.32
N ILE A 4 -15.08 -12.10 39.81
CA ILE A 4 -13.85 -11.42 39.39
C ILE A 4 -13.58 -11.95 37.99
N GLY A 5 -14.02 -11.23 36.97
CA GLY A 5 -13.67 -11.52 35.57
C GLY A 5 -12.15 -11.46 35.42
N ASN A 6 -11.58 -12.46 34.75
CA ASN A 6 -10.16 -12.53 34.46
C ASN A 6 -9.73 -11.28 33.69
N PRO A 7 -8.83 -10.43 34.21
CA PRO A 7 -8.45 -9.16 33.55
C PRO A 7 -7.89 -9.36 32.13
N ASN A 8 -7.22 -10.48 31.87
CA ASN A 8 -6.71 -10.82 30.54
C ASN A 8 -7.83 -11.11 29.52
N LEU A 9 -8.95 -11.72 29.97
CA LEU A 9 -10.10 -11.98 29.12
C LEU A 9 -10.84 -10.68 28.73
N ARG A 10 -10.88 -9.71 29.65
CA ARG A 10 -11.51 -8.42 29.43
C ARG A 10 -10.71 -7.58 28.43
N SER A 11 -9.38 -7.54 28.59
CA SER A 11 -8.46 -6.89 27.66
C SER A 11 -8.55 -7.50 26.25
N SER A 12 -8.61 -8.81 26.12
CA SER A 12 -8.74 -9.48 24.82
C SER A 12 -10.08 -9.19 24.13
N LEU A 13 -11.18 -9.10 24.89
CA LEU A 13 -12.50 -8.76 24.34
C LEU A 13 -12.58 -7.27 23.90
N GLU A 14 -11.95 -6.37 24.64
CA GLU A 14 -11.87 -4.95 24.30
C GLU A 14 -11.03 -4.75 23.04
N GLN A 15 -9.90 -5.43 22.91
CA GLN A 15 -9.07 -5.41 21.69
C GLN A 15 -9.81 -5.95 20.47
N GLN A 16 -10.53 -7.06 20.63
CA GLN A 16 -11.34 -7.62 19.54
C GLN A 16 -12.46 -6.67 19.11
N ALA A 17 -13.09 -5.99 20.06
CA ALA A 17 -14.13 -5.00 19.75
C ALA A 17 -13.56 -3.79 18.99
N GLN A 18 -12.38 -3.31 19.37
CA GLN A 18 -11.68 -2.24 18.66
C GLN A 18 -11.28 -2.65 17.25
N LEU A 19 -10.75 -3.87 17.08
CA LEU A 19 -10.40 -4.39 15.76
C LEU A 19 -11.63 -4.50 14.85
N ASN A 20 -12.77 -4.95 15.39
CA ASN A 20 -14.03 -5.00 14.64
C ASN A 20 -14.50 -3.59 14.23
N GLN A 21 -14.34 -2.60 15.10
CA GLN A 21 -14.67 -1.21 14.77
C GLN A 21 -13.78 -0.69 13.63
N ILE A 22 -12.47 -0.91 13.70
CA ILE A 22 -11.53 -0.57 12.62
C ILE A 22 -11.93 -1.27 11.33
N TYR A 23 -12.32 -2.55 11.40
CA TYR A 23 -12.81 -3.28 10.24
C TYR A 23 -14.02 -2.60 9.59
N GLU A 24 -15.02 -2.20 10.40
CA GLU A 24 -16.20 -1.49 9.92
C GLU A 24 -15.83 -0.13 9.32
N SER A 25 -14.96 0.65 9.98
CA SER A 25 -14.46 1.93 9.48
C SER A 25 -13.72 1.77 8.14
N LEU A 26 -12.83 0.78 8.03
CA LEU A 26 -12.14 0.47 6.77
C LEU A 26 -13.10 0.02 5.67
N GLN A 27 -14.14 -0.76 6.00
CA GLN A 27 -15.13 -1.19 5.01
C GLN A 27 -16.04 -0.06 4.53
N SER A 28 -16.31 0.94 5.37
CA SER A 28 -17.15 2.10 5.01
C SER A 28 -16.38 3.17 4.24
N ALA A 29 -15.06 3.23 4.35
CA ALA A 29 -14.22 4.19 3.62
C ALA A 29 -14.38 4.00 2.10
N GLU A 30 -14.67 5.06 1.38
CA GLU A 30 -14.85 5.04 -0.08
C GLU A 30 -13.53 5.23 -0.84
N ARG A 31 -12.57 5.93 -0.22
CA ARG A 31 -11.28 6.27 -0.81
C ARG A 31 -10.13 5.94 0.12
N PHE A 32 -9.00 5.58 -0.47
CA PHE A 32 -7.77 5.26 0.28
C PHE A 32 -7.27 6.44 1.14
N GLU A 33 -7.42 7.67 0.65
CA GLU A 33 -7.02 8.88 1.38
C GLU A 33 -7.73 9.04 2.73
N GLU A 34 -8.93 8.51 2.89
CA GLU A 34 -9.69 8.53 4.15
C GLU A 34 -8.97 7.76 5.26
N ILE A 35 -8.23 6.68 4.91
CA ILE A 35 -7.42 5.95 5.90
C ILE A 35 -6.34 6.85 6.48
N GLN A 36 -5.66 7.60 5.63
CA GLN A 36 -4.55 8.47 6.06
C GLN A 36 -5.01 9.67 6.88
N TRP A 37 -6.27 10.13 6.69
CA TRP A 37 -6.72 11.38 7.28
C TRP A 37 -7.73 11.19 8.42
N GLU A 38 -8.61 10.19 8.29
CA GLU A 38 -9.72 10.00 9.21
C GLU A 38 -9.50 8.82 10.15
N LEU A 39 -8.89 7.73 9.65
CA LEU A 39 -8.66 6.51 10.41
C LEU A 39 -7.29 6.42 11.08
N GLU A 40 -6.33 7.27 10.70
CA GLU A 40 -4.97 7.24 11.27
C GLU A 40 -5.00 7.22 12.80
N ARG A 41 -5.83 8.08 13.40
CA ARG A 41 -5.93 8.17 14.85
C ARG A 41 -6.48 6.88 15.48
N GLU A 42 -7.51 6.28 14.90
CA GLU A 42 -8.07 5.01 15.38
C GLU A 42 -7.03 3.89 15.29
N LEU A 43 -6.27 3.84 14.20
CA LEU A 43 -5.20 2.87 13.99
C LEU A 43 -4.06 3.07 14.99
N LEU A 44 -3.65 4.32 15.25
CA LEU A 44 -2.61 4.65 16.24
C LEU A 44 -3.06 4.29 17.66
N ASP A 45 -4.29 4.61 18.03
CA ASP A 45 -4.87 4.28 19.34
C ASP A 45 -4.94 2.76 19.55
N PHE A 46 -5.34 2.00 18.52
CA PHE A 46 -5.39 0.54 18.56
C PHE A 46 -4.01 -0.10 18.65
N LEU A 47 -3.07 0.33 17.80
CA LEU A 47 -1.70 -0.17 17.77
C LEU A 47 -0.85 0.35 18.94
N GLN A 48 -1.38 1.33 19.68
CA GLN A 48 -0.69 2.05 20.76
C GLN A 48 0.67 2.58 20.29
N ALA A 49 0.67 3.33 19.19
CA ALA A 49 1.85 3.85 18.54
C ALA A 49 1.79 5.36 18.37
N GLU A 50 2.96 5.99 18.17
CA GLU A 50 3.08 7.44 18.01
C GLU A 50 2.89 7.89 16.57
N ARG A 51 3.32 7.09 15.59
CA ARG A 51 3.20 7.39 14.15
C ARG A 51 2.86 6.16 13.33
N LEU A 52 2.18 6.42 12.21
CA LEU A 52 1.85 5.44 11.20
C LEU A 52 2.12 6.03 9.83
N THR A 53 2.74 5.24 8.95
CA THR A 53 2.97 5.64 7.57
C THR A 53 2.54 4.51 6.64
N ILE A 54 1.75 4.86 5.63
CA ILE A 54 1.39 3.93 4.57
C ILE A 54 2.13 4.36 3.31
N TYR A 55 2.98 3.49 2.83
CA TYR A 55 3.65 3.62 1.54
C TYR A 55 2.87 2.88 0.47
N ARG A 56 2.71 3.47 -0.69
CA ARG A 56 2.22 2.81 -1.91
C ARG A 56 3.40 2.44 -2.80
N ARG A 57 3.31 1.33 -3.49
CA ARG A 57 4.29 0.99 -4.51
C ARG A 57 4.19 2.00 -5.66
N ASP A 58 5.34 2.49 -6.15
CA ASP A 58 5.36 3.41 -7.29
C ASP A 58 4.96 2.71 -8.60
N ARG A 59 4.65 3.51 -9.63
CA ARG A 59 4.20 3.01 -10.93
C ARG A 59 5.21 2.13 -11.65
N HIS A 60 6.50 2.33 -11.38
CA HIS A 60 7.58 1.57 -12.00
C HIS A 60 7.96 0.32 -11.20
N GLY A 61 7.41 0.15 -10.01
CA GLY A 61 7.69 -0.96 -9.10
C GLY A 61 9.10 -0.95 -8.53
N ARG A 62 9.76 0.20 -8.51
CA ARG A 62 11.14 0.36 -8.03
C ARG A 62 11.23 0.98 -6.65
N GLU A 63 10.20 1.71 -6.26
CA GLU A 63 10.13 2.46 -5.02
C GLU A 63 8.79 2.25 -4.33
N ILE A 64 8.75 2.59 -3.06
CA ILE A 64 7.52 2.85 -2.33
C ILE A 64 7.46 4.34 -1.99
N VAL A 65 6.26 4.91 -2.06
CA VAL A 65 6.03 6.35 -1.92
C VAL A 65 4.98 6.61 -0.87
N SER A 66 5.23 7.51 0.04
CA SER A 66 4.26 8.01 1.01
C SER A 66 4.09 9.51 0.88
N TYR A 67 2.88 9.95 1.16
CA TYR A 67 2.50 11.36 1.19
C TYR A 67 2.23 11.76 2.63
N TYR A 68 2.76 12.87 3.09
CA TYR A 68 2.43 13.41 4.39
C TYR A 68 1.95 14.87 4.31
N ARG A 69 1.19 15.30 5.31
CA ARG A 69 0.71 16.68 5.41
C ARG A 69 1.63 17.50 6.30
N SER A 70 1.91 18.74 5.86
CA SER A 70 2.45 19.79 6.70
C SER A 70 1.43 20.93 6.74
N GLY A 71 0.63 20.97 7.80
CA GLY A 71 -0.49 21.90 7.90
C GLY A 71 -1.64 21.52 6.94
N ASP A 72 -2.20 22.51 6.22
CA ASP A 72 -3.31 22.32 5.26
C ASP A 72 -2.85 21.93 3.84
N GLU A 73 -1.54 21.91 3.58
CA GLU A 73 -0.99 21.58 2.27
C GLU A 73 -0.42 20.16 2.26
N MET A 74 -0.71 19.41 1.20
CA MET A 74 -0.04 18.13 0.89
C MET A 74 1.29 18.46 0.23
N ILE A 75 2.43 18.18 0.90
CA ILE A 75 3.65 18.85 0.48
C ILE A 75 4.82 17.96 0.17
N GLU A 76 4.99 16.81 0.80
CA GLU A 76 6.20 16.03 0.55
C GLU A 76 5.92 14.56 0.28
N GLU A 77 6.54 14.07 -0.79
CA GLU A 77 6.59 12.66 -1.12
C GLU A 77 7.87 12.07 -0.53
N ILE A 78 7.73 11.03 0.28
CA ILE A 78 8.87 10.24 0.74
C ILE A 78 9.03 9.07 -0.22
N HIS A 79 10.14 9.02 -0.93
CA HIS A 79 10.50 7.95 -1.85
C HIS A 79 11.55 7.03 -1.22
N LEU A 80 11.25 5.75 -1.13
CA LEU A 80 12.17 4.74 -0.64
C LEU A 80 12.34 3.62 -1.68
N PRO A 81 13.56 3.28 -2.09
CA PRO A 81 13.78 2.19 -3.03
C PRO A 81 13.41 0.84 -2.41
N LEU A 82 12.96 -0.10 -3.26
CA LEU A 82 12.76 -1.51 -2.87
C LEU A 82 14.14 -2.16 -2.67
N SER A 83 14.76 -1.86 -1.55
CA SER A 83 16.11 -2.30 -1.23
C SER A 83 16.30 -2.41 0.29
N PRO A 84 17.33 -3.09 0.78
CA PRO A 84 17.61 -3.20 2.21
C PRO A 84 18.26 -1.94 2.81
N THR A 85 18.29 -0.80 2.11
CA THR A 85 18.84 0.46 2.61
C THR A 85 17.89 1.22 3.55
N SER A 86 16.66 0.72 3.74
CA SER A 86 15.72 1.21 4.74
C SER A 86 14.83 0.06 5.20
N VAL A 87 14.25 0.18 6.41
CA VAL A 87 13.39 -0.86 6.98
C VAL A 87 12.14 -1.09 6.11
N ALA A 88 11.46 -0.02 5.69
CA ALA A 88 10.29 -0.11 4.81
C ALA A 88 10.66 -0.63 3.41
N GLY A 89 11.77 -0.20 2.84
CA GLY A 89 12.28 -0.69 1.56
C GLY A 89 12.63 -2.18 1.60
N TYR A 90 13.22 -2.65 2.70
CA TYR A 90 13.49 -4.07 2.91
C TYR A 90 12.21 -4.91 2.96
N VAL A 91 11.19 -4.46 3.71
CA VAL A 91 9.89 -5.15 3.75
C VAL A 91 9.21 -5.16 2.39
N ALA A 92 9.30 -4.05 1.64
CA ALA A 92 8.78 -3.98 0.28
C ALA A 92 9.51 -4.96 -0.66
N MET A 93 10.81 -5.16 -0.50
CA MET A 93 11.62 -6.08 -1.30
C MET A 93 11.40 -7.55 -0.89
N SER A 94 11.42 -7.84 0.41
CA SER A 94 11.38 -9.19 0.96
C SER A 94 9.96 -9.76 1.07
N HIS A 95 8.95 -8.90 1.13
CA HIS A 95 7.55 -9.22 1.47
C HIS A 95 7.39 -9.87 2.86
N GLN A 96 8.39 -9.74 3.73
CA GLN A 96 8.37 -10.29 5.08
C GLN A 96 8.16 -9.17 6.10
N PRO A 97 7.23 -9.34 7.06
CA PRO A 97 7.06 -8.39 8.13
C PRO A 97 8.27 -8.42 9.05
N ILE A 98 8.68 -7.26 9.56
CA ILE A 98 9.75 -7.16 10.55
C ILE A 98 9.36 -6.27 11.71
N ARG A 99 9.98 -6.55 12.85
CA ARG A 99 9.92 -5.76 14.07
C ARG A 99 11.33 -5.37 14.45
N VAL A 100 11.54 -4.10 14.75
CA VAL A 100 12.80 -3.53 15.20
C VAL A 100 12.57 -2.86 16.53
N ASP A 101 13.28 -3.30 17.56
CA ASP A 101 13.12 -2.79 18.92
C ASP A 101 13.87 -1.48 19.13
N ASP A 102 15.02 -1.30 18.45
CA ASP A 102 15.81 -0.09 18.41
C ASP A 102 16.42 0.09 17.01
N VAL A 103 15.98 1.11 16.28
CA VAL A 103 16.49 1.40 14.94
C VAL A 103 17.90 1.97 14.92
N TYR A 104 18.40 2.43 16.07
CA TYR A 104 19.76 2.92 16.23
C TYR A 104 20.76 1.80 16.56
N ASP A 105 20.28 0.61 16.90
CA ASP A 105 21.12 -0.58 17.08
C ASP A 105 21.47 -1.21 15.71
N ALA A 106 22.59 -0.76 15.13
CA ALA A 106 23.07 -1.22 13.84
C ALA A 106 23.37 -2.73 13.83
N ASP A 107 23.77 -3.31 14.97
CA ASP A 107 24.05 -4.75 15.07
C ASP A 107 22.75 -5.55 14.92
N SER A 108 21.68 -5.14 15.56
CA SER A 108 20.35 -5.75 15.43
C SER A 108 19.81 -5.65 14.00
N LEU A 109 19.98 -4.51 13.35
CA LEU A 109 19.60 -4.34 11.94
C LEU A 109 20.40 -5.27 11.02
N THR A 110 21.72 -5.37 11.25
CA THR A 110 22.62 -6.23 10.46
C THR A 110 22.28 -7.73 10.59
N VAL A 111 21.73 -8.16 11.72
CA VAL A 111 21.23 -9.54 11.93
C VAL A 111 20.02 -9.82 11.01
N ILE A 112 19.17 -8.84 10.78
CA ILE A 112 18.02 -8.98 9.85
C ILE A 112 18.53 -9.04 8.40
N HIS A 113 19.37 -8.10 7.99
CA HIS A 113 20.02 -8.11 6.69
C HIS A 113 21.33 -7.30 6.73
N PRO A 114 22.44 -7.80 6.13
CA PRO A 114 23.76 -7.14 6.22
C PRO A 114 23.84 -5.70 5.69
N GLN A 115 22.90 -5.30 4.86
CA GLN A 115 22.81 -3.95 4.27
C GLN A 115 21.66 -3.13 4.86
N LEU A 116 20.96 -3.64 5.87
CA LEU A 116 19.86 -2.92 6.48
C LEU A 116 20.38 -1.77 7.31
N THR A 117 19.89 -0.58 7.01
CA THR A 117 20.26 0.65 7.70
C THR A 117 19.01 1.45 8.04
N PHE A 118 19.14 2.35 9.00
CA PHE A 118 18.15 3.36 9.32
C PHE A 118 18.65 4.74 8.88
N ASP A 119 17.83 5.49 8.15
CA ASP A 119 18.15 6.85 7.73
C ASP A 119 17.71 7.86 8.81
N HIS A 120 18.68 8.46 9.47
CA HIS A 120 18.46 9.43 10.55
C HIS A 120 18.02 10.81 10.06
N SER A 121 18.12 11.09 8.75
CA SER A 121 17.86 12.42 8.20
C SER A 121 16.41 12.90 8.45
N PHE A 122 15.46 11.99 8.48
CA PHE A 122 14.06 12.31 8.78
C PHE A 122 13.85 12.69 10.24
N ASP A 123 14.55 12.03 11.16
CA ASP A 123 14.52 12.37 12.58
C ASP A 123 15.14 13.74 12.83
N GLU A 124 16.31 14.01 12.22
CA GLU A 124 17.01 15.29 12.30
C GLU A 124 16.15 16.43 11.73
N ALA A 125 15.50 16.22 10.58
CA ALA A 125 14.69 17.25 9.94
C ALA A 125 13.39 17.55 10.71
N SER A 126 12.75 16.52 11.29
CA SER A 126 11.45 16.65 11.99
C SER A 126 11.57 16.91 13.49
N GLY A 127 12.73 16.65 14.09
CA GLY A 127 12.93 16.65 15.54
C GLY A 127 12.19 15.50 16.26
N PHE A 128 11.67 14.52 15.51
CA PHE A 128 11.05 13.32 16.06
C PHE A 128 12.11 12.23 16.20
N LEU A 129 12.15 11.54 17.33
CA LEU A 129 13.07 10.45 17.57
C LEU A 129 12.38 9.11 17.30
N THR A 130 12.75 8.46 16.24
CA THR A 130 12.32 7.08 15.96
C THR A 130 13.12 6.11 16.83
N GLN A 131 12.44 5.24 17.55
CA GLN A 131 13.09 4.20 18.38
C GLN A 131 12.76 2.81 17.90
N SER A 132 11.50 2.41 18.02
CA SER A 132 11.03 1.09 17.63
C SER A 132 10.08 1.16 16.44
N MET A 133 10.01 0.08 15.67
CA MET A 133 9.04 0.01 14.59
C MET A 133 8.57 -1.43 14.28
N VAL A 134 7.34 -1.50 13.79
CA VAL A 134 6.78 -2.67 13.11
C VAL A 134 6.50 -2.27 11.68
N VAL A 135 7.01 -3.05 10.73
CA VAL A 135 6.80 -2.80 9.31
C VAL A 135 6.26 -4.05 8.65
N VAL A 136 5.12 -3.93 7.98
CA VAL A 136 4.42 -5.06 7.38
C VAL A 136 4.05 -4.76 5.92
N PRO A 137 4.10 -5.77 5.02
CA PRO A 137 3.73 -5.57 3.63
C PRO A 137 2.21 -5.49 3.48
N ILE A 138 1.73 -4.56 2.66
CA ILE A 138 0.34 -4.50 2.20
C ILE A 138 0.28 -5.27 0.89
N LYS A 139 -0.47 -6.39 0.88
CA LYS A 139 -0.57 -7.27 -0.27
C LYS A 139 -2.02 -7.54 -0.66
N PHE A 140 -2.21 -7.82 -1.95
CA PHE A 140 -3.39 -8.48 -2.45
C PHE A 140 -2.96 -9.75 -3.21
N LYS A 141 -3.35 -10.92 -2.68
CA LYS A 141 -2.79 -12.22 -3.11
C LYS A 141 -1.24 -12.17 -3.00
N GLU A 142 -0.52 -12.45 -4.06
CA GLU A 142 0.95 -12.41 -4.10
C GLU A 142 1.53 -11.04 -4.49
N THR A 143 0.67 -10.07 -4.87
CA THR A 143 1.12 -8.76 -5.34
C THR A 143 1.33 -7.82 -4.17
N LEU A 144 2.53 -7.23 -4.07
CA LEU A 144 2.82 -6.13 -3.17
C LEU A 144 2.12 -4.86 -3.69
N LEU A 145 1.30 -4.24 -2.84
CA LEU A 145 0.65 -2.97 -3.09
C LEU A 145 1.33 -1.81 -2.38
N GLY A 146 1.97 -2.10 -1.24
CA GLY A 146 2.60 -1.09 -0.41
C GLY A 146 3.17 -1.67 0.88
N VAL A 147 3.43 -0.80 1.84
CA VAL A 147 3.97 -1.13 3.16
C VAL A 147 3.28 -0.28 4.22
N LEU A 148 2.88 -0.90 5.31
CA LEU A 148 2.44 -0.23 6.53
C LEU A 148 3.60 -0.20 7.53
N GLN A 149 4.00 1.00 7.94
CA GLN A 149 5.04 1.24 8.93
C GLN A 149 4.42 1.89 10.16
N VAL A 150 4.64 1.29 11.32
CA VAL A 150 4.17 1.74 12.63
C VAL A 150 5.40 2.06 13.48
N ILE A 151 5.45 3.27 14.05
CA ILE A 151 6.65 3.80 14.69
C ILE A 151 6.34 4.14 16.14
N ASN A 152 7.26 3.78 17.02
CA ASN A 152 7.29 4.01 18.46
C ASN A 152 6.06 3.47 19.19
N LYS A 153 6.24 2.41 19.92
CA LYS A 153 5.22 1.91 20.85
C LYS A 153 5.06 2.91 22.00
N ASN A 154 3.82 3.26 22.32
CA ASN A 154 3.51 4.23 23.37
C ASN A 154 4.18 3.88 24.71
N GLY A 155 4.63 4.89 25.44
CA GLY A 155 5.24 4.74 26.74
C GLY A 155 6.67 4.17 26.72
N GLY A 156 7.35 4.21 25.57
CA GLY A 156 8.73 3.72 25.43
C GLY A 156 8.85 2.21 25.50
N ALA A 157 7.73 1.48 25.28
CA ALA A 157 7.74 0.02 25.16
C ALA A 157 8.24 -0.41 23.78
N VAL A 158 8.53 -1.69 23.60
CA VAL A 158 8.81 -2.31 22.29
C VAL A 158 7.56 -3.01 21.77
N PHE A 159 7.44 -3.14 20.46
CA PHE A 159 6.34 -3.88 19.85
C PHE A 159 6.48 -5.38 20.09
N THR A 160 5.38 -6.06 20.33
CA THR A 160 5.29 -7.50 20.54
C THR A 160 4.95 -8.26 19.25
N GLU A 161 4.95 -9.58 19.29
CA GLU A 161 4.42 -10.41 18.20
C GLU A 161 2.94 -10.16 17.93
N ASP A 162 2.16 -9.94 18.99
CA ASP A 162 0.73 -9.62 18.88
C ASP A 162 0.53 -8.27 18.17
N ASP A 163 1.35 -7.25 18.47
CA ASP A 163 1.33 -5.97 17.77
C ASP A 163 1.63 -6.14 16.27
N GLN A 164 2.62 -6.95 15.94
CA GLN A 164 2.93 -7.28 14.54
C GLN A 164 1.77 -8.05 13.89
N GLY A 165 1.12 -8.95 14.61
CA GLY A 165 -0.08 -9.65 14.16
C GLY A 165 -1.20 -8.69 13.80
N HIS A 166 -1.51 -7.74 14.69
CA HIS A 166 -2.51 -6.70 14.46
C HIS A 166 -2.16 -5.80 13.27
N ALA A 167 -0.90 -5.39 13.15
CA ALA A 167 -0.46 -4.60 12.00
C ALA A 167 -0.62 -5.37 10.68
N ASN A 168 -0.33 -6.68 10.66
CA ASN A 168 -0.57 -7.55 9.51
C ASN A 168 -2.05 -7.66 9.15
N GLU A 169 -2.94 -7.79 10.14
CA GLU A 169 -4.39 -7.84 9.91
C GLU A 169 -4.89 -6.54 9.26
N ILE A 170 -4.48 -5.38 9.78
CA ILE A 170 -4.79 -4.08 9.19
C ILE A 170 -4.25 -3.98 7.77
N ALA A 171 -2.99 -4.34 7.54
CA ALA A 171 -2.38 -4.30 6.21
C ALA A 171 -3.12 -5.20 5.19
N ASN A 172 -3.58 -6.38 5.62
CA ASN A 172 -4.38 -7.27 4.79
C ASN A 172 -5.75 -6.68 4.44
N LEU A 173 -6.43 -6.06 5.40
CA LEU A 173 -7.72 -5.38 5.18
C LEU A 173 -7.57 -4.21 4.19
N VAL A 174 -6.54 -3.39 4.38
CA VAL A 174 -6.20 -2.28 3.49
C VAL A 174 -5.91 -2.80 2.08
N GLY A 175 -5.11 -3.84 1.95
CA GLY A 175 -4.78 -4.45 0.66
C GLY A 175 -5.99 -5.06 -0.06
N GLN A 176 -6.93 -5.65 0.67
CA GLN A 176 -8.16 -6.20 0.09
C GLN A 176 -9.12 -5.10 -0.37
N LYS A 177 -9.36 -4.11 0.48
CA LYS A 177 -10.33 -3.05 0.22
C LYS A 177 -9.84 -2.08 -0.86
N PHE A 178 -8.59 -1.65 -0.77
CA PHE A 178 -8.03 -0.58 -1.60
C PHE A 178 -7.02 -1.08 -2.64
N ARG A 179 -7.14 -2.34 -3.05
CA ARG A 179 -6.24 -2.94 -4.07
C ARG A 179 -6.15 -2.13 -5.36
N PHE A 180 -7.23 -1.47 -5.76
CA PHE A 180 -7.28 -0.66 -6.97
C PHE A 180 -6.63 0.71 -6.76
N ASP A 181 -6.88 1.36 -5.61
CA ASP A 181 -6.29 2.66 -5.27
C ASP A 181 -4.77 2.55 -5.05
N LEU A 182 -4.33 1.42 -4.48
CA LEU A 182 -2.92 1.15 -4.20
C LEU A 182 -2.16 0.62 -5.41
N LYS A 183 -2.85 0.08 -6.41
CA LYS A 183 -2.22 -0.44 -7.62
C LYS A 183 -1.79 0.71 -8.52
N THR A 184 -0.52 1.04 -8.47
CA THR A 184 0.09 2.15 -9.22
C THR A 184 0.90 1.70 -10.44
N THR A 185 0.80 0.42 -10.84
CA THR A 185 1.50 -0.07 -12.03
C THR A 185 1.03 0.67 -13.28
N LEU A 186 1.99 1.16 -14.07
CA LEU A 186 1.67 1.70 -15.39
C LEU A 186 1.03 0.59 -16.23
N SER A 187 -0.20 0.85 -16.65
CA SER A 187 -0.89 0.03 -17.63
C SER A 187 -0.87 0.72 -18.99
N PRO A 188 -0.78 -0.03 -20.09
CA PRO A 188 -0.99 0.53 -21.42
C PRO A 188 -2.32 1.29 -21.57
N PHE A 189 -3.23 1.13 -20.59
CA PHE A 189 -4.58 1.70 -20.61
C PHE A 189 -4.82 2.78 -19.55
N ASP A 190 -3.77 3.24 -18.84
CA ASP A 190 -3.87 4.30 -17.83
C ASP A 190 -4.46 5.60 -18.38
N TYR A 191 -4.22 5.91 -19.65
CA TYR A 191 -4.81 7.06 -20.31
C TYR A 191 -6.34 6.97 -20.33
N LEU A 192 -6.90 5.78 -20.61
CA LEU A 192 -8.35 5.55 -20.62
C LEU A 192 -8.95 5.71 -19.22
N ILE A 193 -8.23 5.25 -18.19
CA ILE A 193 -8.64 5.42 -16.78
C ILE A 193 -8.65 6.89 -16.40
N LYS A 194 -7.58 7.63 -16.72
CA LYS A 194 -7.49 9.08 -16.46
C LYS A 194 -8.56 9.88 -17.18
N LYS A 195 -9.01 9.42 -18.34
CA LYS A 195 -10.11 10.04 -19.10
C LYS A 195 -11.49 9.60 -18.64
N GLY A 196 -11.57 8.74 -17.61
CA GLY A 196 -12.84 8.21 -17.11
C GLY A 196 -13.60 7.32 -18.10
N LYS A 197 -12.89 6.75 -19.09
CA LYS A 197 -13.48 5.85 -20.10
C LYS A 197 -13.68 4.45 -19.57
N ILE A 198 -12.80 4.01 -18.68
CA ILE A 198 -12.89 2.73 -17.94
C ILE A 198 -12.50 2.96 -16.49
N SER A 199 -13.01 2.11 -15.60
CA SER A 199 -12.51 2.00 -14.24
C SER A 199 -11.36 0.99 -14.17
N LEU A 200 -10.57 1.03 -13.09
CA LEU A 200 -9.55 0.01 -12.80
C LEU A 200 -10.19 -1.40 -12.69
N GLU A 201 -11.36 -1.48 -12.09
CA GLU A 201 -12.09 -2.73 -11.94
C GLU A 201 -12.51 -3.31 -13.30
N GLN A 202 -13.00 -2.46 -14.22
CA GLN A 202 -13.31 -2.88 -15.58
C GLN A 202 -12.06 -3.36 -16.33
N LEU A 203 -10.92 -2.67 -16.13
CA LEU A 203 -9.66 -3.08 -16.75
C LEU A 203 -9.21 -4.46 -16.25
N GLU A 204 -9.29 -4.72 -14.94
CA GLU A 204 -8.93 -6.05 -14.39
C GLU A 204 -9.85 -7.16 -14.90
N LEU A 205 -11.15 -6.90 -14.96
CA LEU A 205 -12.11 -7.88 -15.49
C LEU A 205 -11.82 -8.25 -16.96
N ILE A 206 -11.48 -7.25 -17.78
CA ILE A 206 -11.13 -7.44 -19.18
C ILE A 206 -9.78 -8.16 -19.33
N ASP A 207 -8.80 -7.85 -18.48
CA ASP A 207 -7.48 -8.50 -18.48
C ASP A 207 -7.58 -9.98 -18.08
N ASP A 208 -8.32 -10.27 -17.02
CA ASP A 208 -8.61 -11.66 -16.60
C ASP A 208 -9.34 -12.44 -17.70
N LYS A 209 -10.30 -11.80 -18.37
CA LYS A 209 -11.04 -12.40 -19.47
C LYS A 209 -10.16 -12.61 -20.71
N ALA A 210 -9.35 -11.62 -21.07
CA ALA A 210 -8.39 -11.72 -22.17
C ALA A 210 -7.44 -12.90 -21.98
N THR A 211 -6.95 -13.07 -20.74
CA THR A 211 -6.07 -14.18 -20.36
C THR A 211 -6.80 -15.53 -20.42
N THR A 212 -8.06 -15.60 -19.94
CA THR A 212 -8.85 -16.85 -19.90
C THR A 212 -9.27 -17.31 -21.30
N ASP A 213 -9.69 -16.38 -22.14
CA ASP A 213 -10.22 -16.64 -23.48
C ASP A 213 -9.13 -16.62 -24.56
N GLU A 214 -7.85 -16.43 -24.19
CA GLU A 214 -6.70 -16.25 -25.08
C GLU A 214 -6.96 -15.19 -26.18
N THR A 215 -7.64 -14.11 -25.79
CA THR A 215 -8.09 -13.04 -26.69
C THR A 215 -7.35 -11.74 -26.43
N SER A 216 -7.31 -10.83 -27.40
CA SER A 216 -6.69 -9.52 -27.25
C SER A 216 -7.50 -8.62 -26.31
N ILE A 217 -6.85 -8.08 -25.28
CA ILE A 217 -7.46 -7.10 -24.38
C ILE A 217 -7.99 -5.87 -25.12
N THR A 218 -7.29 -5.41 -26.18
CA THR A 218 -7.74 -4.29 -27.02
C THR A 218 -9.03 -4.61 -27.78
N LEU A 219 -9.19 -5.84 -28.23
CA LEU A 219 -10.42 -6.30 -28.89
C LEU A 219 -11.59 -6.28 -27.91
N LEU A 220 -11.40 -6.84 -26.72
CA LEU A 220 -12.43 -6.83 -25.67
C LEU A 220 -12.82 -5.42 -25.24
N MET A 221 -11.86 -4.51 -25.15
CA MET A 221 -12.16 -3.10 -24.86
C MET A 221 -13.05 -2.45 -25.93
N THR A 222 -12.83 -2.78 -27.19
CA THR A 222 -13.63 -2.21 -28.29
C THR A 222 -15.00 -2.89 -28.40
N GLU A 223 -15.06 -4.20 -28.31
CA GLU A 223 -16.29 -4.98 -28.55
C GLU A 223 -17.22 -5.00 -27.32
N GLU A 224 -16.67 -5.13 -26.10
CA GLU A 224 -17.49 -5.26 -24.90
C GLU A 224 -17.70 -3.95 -24.16
N LEU A 225 -16.67 -3.10 -24.08
CA LEU A 225 -16.77 -1.80 -23.39
C LEU A 225 -17.14 -0.68 -24.37
N GLY A 226 -17.15 -0.91 -25.68
CA GLY A 226 -17.52 0.07 -26.70
C GLY A 226 -16.54 1.24 -26.81
N ILE A 227 -15.27 1.03 -26.40
CA ILE A 227 -14.26 2.09 -26.47
C ILE A 227 -13.77 2.20 -27.91
N PRO A 228 -13.79 3.40 -28.53
CA PRO A 228 -13.28 3.58 -29.89
C PRO A 228 -11.82 3.13 -30.01
N ILE A 229 -11.47 2.45 -31.10
CA ILE A 229 -10.11 1.92 -31.31
C ILE A 229 -9.06 3.04 -31.32
N GLU A 230 -9.44 4.24 -31.74
CA GLU A 230 -8.59 5.42 -31.74
C GLU A 230 -8.23 5.85 -30.31
N GLU A 231 -9.16 5.73 -29.34
CA GLU A 231 -8.90 6.05 -27.94
C GLU A 231 -8.03 4.96 -27.28
N VAL A 232 -8.27 3.70 -27.59
CA VAL A 232 -7.39 2.59 -27.17
C VAL A 232 -6.00 2.79 -27.73
N GLY A 233 -5.92 3.13 -29.03
CA GLY A 233 -4.66 3.46 -29.71
C GLY A 233 -3.91 4.63 -29.09
N ALA A 234 -4.60 5.70 -28.74
CA ALA A 234 -3.99 6.85 -28.07
C ALA A 234 -3.40 6.49 -26.70
N SER A 235 -4.05 5.57 -25.97
CA SER A 235 -3.51 5.05 -24.72
C SER A 235 -2.23 4.24 -24.92
N LEU A 236 -2.22 3.37 -25.91
CA LEU A 236 -1.04 2.57 -26.26
C LEU A 236 0.12 3.45 -26.77
N GLU A 237 -0.19 4.44 -27.60
CA GLU A 237 0.79 5.43 -28.09
C GLU A 237 1.46 6.17 -26.92
N GLN A 238 0.68 6.64 -25.96
CA GLN A 238 1.21 7.32 -24.78
C GLN A 238 2.09 6.39 -23.91
N TYR A 239 1.73 5.14 -23.80
CA TYR A 239 2.47 4.17 -23.00
C TYR A 239 3.77 3.72 -23.66
N TYR A 240 3.69 3.29 -24.94
CA TYR A 240 4.82 2.75 -25.68
C TYR A 240 5.70 3.83 -26.32
N GLN A 241 5.25 5.08 -26.36
CA GLN A 241 5.93 6.19 -27.05
C GLN A 241 6.16 5.92 -28.55
N VAL A 242 5.23 5.18 -29.18
CA VAL A 242 5.25 4.80 -30.59
C VAL A 242 3.92 5.19 -31.21
N PRO A 243 3.89 5.89 -32.37
CA PRO A 243 2.65 6.26 -33.04
C PRO A 243 1.75 5.04 -33.30
N PHE A 244 0.48 5.18 -32.93
CA PHE A 244 -0.54 4.16 -33.23
C PHE A 244 -1.15 4.41 -34.62
N PHE A 245 -1.15 3.37 -35.42
CA PHE A 245 -1.84 3.38 -36.71
C PHE A 245 -2.93 2.32 -36.69
N PRO A 246 -4.21 2.69 -36.84
CA PRO A 246 -5.27 1.70 -36.97
C PRO A 246 -5.03 0.85 -38.23
N TYR A 247 -5.36 -0.43 -38.15
CA TYR A 247 -5.22 -1.33 -39.29
C TYR A 247 -6.06 -0.80 -40.47
N ASN A 248 -5.41 -0.59 -41.59
CA ASN A 248 -6.05 -0.21 -42.84
C ASN A 248 -5.87 -1.35 -43.86
N PRO A 249 -6.95 -2.07 -44.24
CA PRO A 249 -6.87 -3.16 -45.18
C PRO A 249 -6.42 -2.73 -46.60
N ASP A 250 -6.50 -1.43 -46.90
CA ASP A 250 -6.08 -0.89 -48.22
C ASP A 250 -4.57 -0.65 -48.32
N LEU A 251 -3.86 -0.75 -47.20
CA LEU A 251 -2.40 -0.62 -47.12
C LEU A 251 -1.72 -2.00 -47.05
N GLN A 252 -2.07 -2.93 -47.96
CA GLN A 252 -1.30 -4.17 -48.11
C GLN A 252 0.03 -3.85 -48.81
N PRO A 253 1.16 -4.41 -48.31
CA PRO A 253 2.47 -4.26 -48.96
C PRO A 253 2.55 -4.96 -50.31
#